data_d3b3f186ee4821020003b66bfed521d4
#
_entry.id   d3b3f186ee4821020003b66bfed521d4
#
_cell.length_a   1.000
_cell.length_b   1.000
_cell.length_c   1.000
_cell.angle_alpha   90.00
_cell.angle_beta   90.00
_cell.angle_gamma   90.00
#
_symmetry.space_group_name_H-M   'P 1'
#
loop_
_entity.id
_entity.type
_entity.pdbx_description
1 polymer ?
#
loop_
_entity_poly.entity_id
_entity_poly.type
_entity_poly.pdbx_seq_one_letter_code
_entity_poly.pdbx_strand_id
1 'polypeptide(L)'
;MVDDEKYEVAFEIIACAGDAKSLALMAIEEARNGNFEQAEKNLAEAREQMAKAHDVQNDMLQSVELNIVLIHAEDHLTMAIMSIDFAEEFIELYKQNHK
;
A
#
# COMPACT_ATOMS: atom_id res chain seq x y z
N MET A 1 -29.69 8.55 -5.84
CA MET A 1 -29.07 7.41 -6.51
C MET A 1 -27.57 7.41 -6.23
N VAL A 2 -27.06 6.29 -5.80
CA VAL A 2 -25.65 6.16 -5.48
C VAL A 2 -24.84 6.24 -6.76
N ASP A 3 -23.77 7.02 -6.74
CA ASP A 3 -22.85 7.10 -7.87
C ASP A 3 -21.92 5.89 -7.79
N ASP A 4 -22.28 4.84 -8.54
CA ASP A 4 -21.56 3.58 -8.54
C ASP A 4 -20.09 3.74 -8.96
N GLU A 5 -19.80 4.68 -9.84
CA GLU A 5 -18.40 4.95 -10.25
C GLU A 5 -17.53 5.41 -9.09
N LYS A 6 -18.07 6.23 -8.20
CA LYS A 6 -17.31 6.70 -7.03
C LYS A 6 -17.00 5.59 -6.06
N TYR A 7 -17.96 4.69 -5.86
CA TYR A 7 -17.72 3.53 -5.00
C TYR A 7 -16.71 2.59 -5.64
N GLU A 8 -16.77 2.36 -6.95
CA GLU A 8 -15.81 1.53 -7.65
C GLU A 8 -14.39 2.09 -7.50
N VAL A 9 -14.22 3.40 -7.65
CA VAL A 9 -12.92 4.04 -7.50
C VAL A 9 -12.41 3.91 -6.07
N ALA A 10 -13.27 4.13 -5.08
CA ALA A 10 -12.90 3.96 -3.68
C ALA A 10 -12.49 2.51 -3.40
N PHE A 11 -13.22 1.54 -3.91
CA PHE A 11 -12.87 0.13 -3.74
C PHE A 11 -11.56 -0.23 -4.43
N GLU A 12 -11.26 0.39 -5.57
CA GLU A 12 -9.99 0.20 -6.24
C GLU A 12 -8.82 0.70 -5.39
N ILE A 13 -8.97 1.87 -4.76
CA ILE A 13 -7.96 2.40 -3.83
C ILE A 13 -7.78 1.43 -2.67
N ILE A 14 -8.87 0.95 -2.07
CA ILE A 14 -8.82 0.01 -0.95
C ILE A 14 -8.09 -1.27 -1.36
N ALA A 15 -8.41 -1.81 -2.54
CA ALA A 15 -7.78 -3.04 -3.03
C ALA A 15 -6.28 -2.85 -3.26
N CYS A 16 -5.88 -1.79 -3.96
CA CYS A 16 -4.47 -1.52 -4.23
C CYS A 16 -3.69 -1.23 -2.95
N ALA A 17 -4.26 -0.44 -2.05
CA ALA A 17 -3.63 -0.13 -0.77
C ALA A 17 -3.51 -1.38 0.11
N GLY A 18 -4.54 -2.22 0.12
CA GLY A 18 -4.52 -3.50 0.85
C GLY A 18 -3.44 -4.43 0.32
N ASP A 19 -3.32 -4.55 -1.00
CA ASP A 19 -2.27 -5.34 -1.63
C ASP A 19 -0.88 -4.79 -1.27
N ALA A 20 -0.71 -3.48 -1.33
CA ALA A 20 0.57 -2.84 -0.97
C ALA A 20 0.95 -3.14 0.48
N LYS A 21 -0.01 -3.02 1.39
CA LYS A 21 0.22 -3.33 2.81
C LYS A 21 0.63 -4.78 3.00
N SER A 22 -0.10 -5.71 2.37
CA SER A 22 0.20 -7.14 2.47
C SER A 22 1.58 -7.47 1.93
N LEU A 23 1.93 -6.91 0.78
CA LEU A 23 3.25 -7.12 0.17
C LEU A 23 4.36 -6.55 1.05
N ALA A 24 4.14 -5.40 1.68
CA ALA A 24 5.11 -4.80 2.60
C ALA A 24 5.34 -5.70 3.82
N LEU A 25 4.27 -6.25 4.39
CA LEU A 25 4.38 -7.17 5.53
C LEU A 25 5.08 -8.46 5.14
N MET A 26 4.78 -9.00 3.95
CA MET A 26 5.47 -10.17 3.41
C MET A 26 6.96 -9.88 3.19
N ALA A 27 7.30 -8.68 2.75
CA ALA A 27 8.69 -8.27 2.59
C ALA A 27 9.46 -8.31 3.92
N ILE A 28 8.84 -7.85 4.99
CA ILE A 28 9.43 -7.90 6.34
C ILE A 28 9.67 -9.37 6.74
N GLU A 29 8.68 -10.23 6.52
CA GLU A 29 8.79 -11.65 6.86
C GLU A 29 9.93 -12.33 6.09
N GLU A 30 10.04 -12.05 4.79
CA GLU A 30 11.13 -12.58 3.97
C GLU A 30 12.50 -12.09 4.47
N ALA A 31 12.59 -10.82 4.82
CA ALA A 31 13.83 -10.25 5.37
C ALA A 31 14.22 -10.91 6.70
N ARG A 32 13.21 -11.14 7.55
CA ARG A 32 13.44 -11.81 8.84
C ARG A 32 14.05 -13.20 8.63
N ASN A 33 13.64 -13.89 7.57
CA ASN A 33 14.13 -15.22 7.22
C ASN A 33 15.43 -15.19 6.41
N GLY A 34 15.99 -14.02 6.16
CA GLY A 34 17.23 -13.87 5.41
C GLY A 34 17.06 -13.86 3.89
N ASN A 35 15.82 -13.88 3.40
CA ASN A 35 15.50 -13.91 1.97
C ASN A 35 15.42 -12.49 1.42
N PHE A 36 16.54 -11.79 1.39
CA PHE A 36 16.56 -10.34 1.07
C PHE A 36 16.18 -10.04 -0.37
N GLU A 37 16.53 -10.90 -1.30
CA GLU A 37 16.14 -10.71 -2.69
C GLU A 37 14.62 -10.74 -2.85
N GLN A 38 13.95 -11.71 -2.22
CA GLN A 38 12.50 -11.78 -2.26
C GLN A 38 11.85 -10.62 -1.49
N ALA A 39 12.44 -10.20 -0.38
CA ALA A 39 11.98 -9.05 0.38
C ALA A 39 11.98 -7.79 -0.49
N GLU A 40 13.06 -7.55 -1.23
CA GLU A 40 13.15 -6.39 -2.12
C GLU A 40 12.14 -6.45 -3.27
N LYS A 41 11.89 -7.65 -3.81
CA LYS A 41 10.87 -7.83 -4.86
C LYS A 41 9.48 -7.51 -4.33
N ASN A 42 9.14 -8.02 -3.16
CA ASN A 42 7.84 -7.76 -2.54
C ASN A 42 7.66 -6.27 -2.24
N LEU A 43 8.72 -5.61 -1.77
CA LEU A 43 8.69 -4.18 -1.50
C LEU A 43 8.49 -3.35 -2.78
N ALA A 44 9.15 -3.75 -3.87
CA ALA A 44 8.99 -3.10 -5.17
C ALA A 44 7.54 -3.22 -5.67
N GLU A 45 6.95 -4.41 -5.54
CA GLU A 45 5.54 -4.62 -5.91
C GLU A 45 4.60 -3.79 -5.03
N ALA A 46 4.91 -3.69 -3.73
CA ALA A 46 4.13 -2.85 -2.82
C ALA A 46 4.12 -1.40 -3.29
N ARG A 47 5.28 -0.89 -3.70
CA ARG A 47 5.40 0.49 -4.22
C ARG A 47 4.62 0.68 -5.52
N GLU A 48 4.59 -0.33 -6.39
CA GLU A 48 3.78 -0.29 -7.61
C GLU A 48 2.29 -0.19 -7.30
N GLN A 49 1.79 -1.00 -6.37
CA GLN A 49 0.39 -0.95 -5.95
C GLN A 49 0.06 0.39 -5.30
N MET A 50 0.99 0.91 -4.54
CA MET A 50 0.86 2.22 -3.90
C MET A 50 0.74 3.35 -4.93
N ALA A 51 1.57 3.29 -5.98
CA ALA A 51 1.54 4.26 -7.07
C ALA A 51 0.18 4.24 -7.79
N LYS A 52 -0.37 3.04 -8.04
CA LYS A 52 -1.70 2.90 -8.64
C LYS A 52 -2.77 3.54 -7.76
N ALA A 53 -2.73 3.28 -6.46
CA ALA A 53 -3.69 3.87 -5.52
C ALA A 53 -3.60 5.38 -5.50
N HIS A 54 -2.39 5.94 -5.54
CA HIS A 54 -2.17 7.38 -5.61
C HIS A 54 -2.74 8.00 -6.88
N ASP A 55 -2.53 7.35 -8.02
CA ASP A 55 -3.03 7.86 -9.30
C ASP A 55 -4.56 7.91 -9.31
N VAL A 56 -5.20 6.86 -8.79
CA VAL A 56 -6.65 6.81 -8.68
C VAL A 56 -7.15 7.89 -7.71
N GLN A 57 -6.46 8.07 -6.59
CA GLN A 57 -6.78 9.09 -5.60
C GLN A 57 -6.71 10.49 -6.20
N ASN A 58 -5.67 10.79 -6.97
CA ASN A 58 -5.50 12.09 -7.61
C ASN A 58 -6.64 12.39 -8.57
N ASP A 59 -7.09 11.40 -9.33
CA ASP A 59 -8.23 11.56 -10.22
C ASP A 59 -9.51 11.90 -9.43
N MET A 60 -9.69 11.28 -8.27
CA MET A 60 -10.84 11.52 -7.40
C MET A 60 -10.84 12.90 -6.75
N LEU A 61 -9.68 13.42 -6.41
CA LEU A 61 -9.57 14.71 -5.75
C LEU A 61 -10.08 15.88 -6.63
N GLN A 62 -10.22 15.63 -7.91
CA GLN A 62 -10.79 16.62 -8.82
C GLN A 62 -12.31 16.71 -8.71
N SER A 63 -12.96 15.73 -8.09
CA SER A 63 -14.39 15.75 -7.82
C SER A 63 -14.61 15.80 -6.31
N VAL A 64 -15.05 16.94 -5.81
CA VAL A 64 -15.13 17.19 -4.36
C VAL A 64 -16.41 16.57 -3.78
N GLU A 65 -16.46 15.27 -3.65
CA GLU A 65 -17.51 14.62 -2.88
C GLU A 65 -16.90 13.67 -1.86
N LEU A 66 -17.10 14.01 -0.60
CA LEU A 66 -16.67 13.17 0.51
C LEU A 66 -17.80 12.20 0.88
N ASN A 67 -17.48 10.94 1.00
CA ASN A 67 -18.38 9.94 1.55
C ASN A 67 -17.58 9.00 2.46
N ILE A 68 -18.29 8.19 3.23
CA ILE A 68 -17.66 7.29 4.22
C ILE A 68 -16.69 6.31 3.56
N VAL A 69 -17.06 5.80 2.37
CA VAL A 69 -16.21 4.84 1.66
C VAL A 69 -14.91 5.50 1.22
N LEU A 70 -14.97 6.74 0.76
CA LEU A 70 -13.76 7.47 0.36
C LEU A 70 -12.86 7.74 1.55
N ILE A 71 -13.42 8.13 2.69
CA ILE A 71 -12.65 8.32 3.92
C ILE A 71 -11.98 7.01 4.33
N HIS A 72 -12.70 5.90 4.23
CA HIS A 72 -12.16 4.58 4.53
C HIS A 72 -11.02 4.21 3.58
N ALA A 73 -11.15 4.54 2.29
CA ALA A 73 -10.11 4.32 1.30
C ALA A 73 -8.85 5.12 1.64
N GLU A 74 -9.00 6.37 2.09
CA GLU A 74 -7.88 7.21 2.53
C GLU A 74 -7.15 6.60 3.72
N ASP A 75 -7.90 6.01 4.67
CA ASP A 75 -7.30 5.32 5.82
C ASP A 75 -6.46 4.13 5.37
N HIS A 76 -6.96 3.33 4.43
CA HIS A 76 -6.21 2.20 3.86
C HIS A 76 -4.93 2.68 3.18
N LEU A 77 -5.03 3.77 2.43
CA LEU A 77 -3.88 4.35 1.74
C LEU A 77 -2.80 4.78 2.73
N THR A 78 -3.19 5.47 3.80
CA THR A 78 -2.27 5.91 4.86
C THR A 78 -1.59 4.71 5.52
N MET A 79 -2.35 3.66 5.84
CA MET A 79 -1.79 2.45 6.44
C MET A 79 -0.79 1.77 5.51
N ALA A 80 -1.09 1.74 4.20
CA ALA A 80 -0.19 1.15 3.22
C ALA A 80 1.12 1.92 3.11
N ILE A 81 1.06 3.26 3.10
CA ILE A 81 2.26 4.10 3.06
C ILE A 81 3.14 3.81 4.28
N MET A 82 2.56 3.81 5.47
CA MET A 82 3.29 3.51 6.70
C MET A 82 3.89 2.11 6.67
N SER A 83 3.14 1.13 6.17
CA SER A 83 3.62 -0.25 6.08
C SER A 83 4.85 -0.36 5.19
N ILE A 84 4.85 0.35 4.06
CA ILE A 84 6.00 0.35 3.14
C ILE A 84 7.21 1.02 3.81
N ASP A 85 7.00 2.16 4.46
CA ASP A 85 8.10 2.89 5.11
C ASP A 85 8.72 2.05 6.22
N PHE A 86 7.90 1.43 7.06
CA PHE A 86 8.41 0.54 8.12
C PHE A 86 9.06 -0.71 7.54
N ALA A 87 8.51 -1.26 6.46
CA ALA A 87 9.10 -2.43 5.82
C ALA A 87 10.52 -2.14 5.33
N GLU A 88 10.74 -0.98 4.73
CA GLU A 88 12.06 -0.55 4.29
C GLU A 88 13.05 -0.52 5.45
N GLU A 89 12.65 0.09 6.57
CA GLU A 89 13.49 0.18 7.76
C GLU A 89 13.76 -1.19 8.38
N PHE A 90 12.74 -2.04 8.48
CA PHE A 90 12.92 -3.38 9.04
C PHE A 90 13.81 -4.25 8.15
N ILE A 91 13.68 -4.14 6.84
CA ILE A 91 14.55 -4.88 5.91
C ILE A 91 16.01 -4.49 6.15
N GLU A 92 16.29 -3.19 6.25
CA GLU A 92 17.64 -2.70 6.53
C GLU A 92 18.16 -3.19 7.87
N LEU A 93 17.30 -3.18 8.89
CA LEU A 93 17.67 -3.66 10.21
C LEU A 93 18.04 -5.16 10.19
N TYR A 94 17.23 -5.97 9.52
CA TYR A 94 17.52 -7.41 9.42
C TYR A 94 18.79 -7.67 8.62
N LYS A 95 19.05 -6.91 7.56
CA LYS A 95 20.30 -7.02 6.80
C LYS A 95 21.52 -6.78 7.68
N GLN A 96 21.46 -5.78 8.57
CA GLN A 96 22.55 -5.46 9.47
C GLN A 96 22.81 -6.58 10.48
N ASN A 97 21.79 -7.35 10.84
CA ASN A 97 21.90 -8.41 11.83
C ASN A 97 22.19 -9.79 11.24
N HIS A 98 22.06 -9.95 9.95
CA HIS A 98 22.43 -11.18 9.25
C HIS A 98 23.87 -11.06 8.74
N LYS A 99 24.72 -11.92 9.24
CA LYS A 99 26.12 -11.98 8.82
C LYS A 99 26.42 -13.30 8.14
#